data_323b23f5bbd126e1208848375b76d456
#
_entry.id   323b23f5bbd126e1208848375b76d456
#
_cell.length_a   1.000
_cell.length_b   1.000
_cell.length_c   1.000
_cell.angle_alpha   90.00
_cell.angle_beta   90.00
_cell.angle_gamma   90.00
#
_symmetry.space_group_name_H-M   'P 1'
#
loop_
_entity.id
_entity.type
_entity.pdbx_description
1 polymer ?
#
loop_
_entity_poly.entity_id
_entity_poly.type
_entity_poly.pdbx_seq_one_letter_code
_entity_poly.pdbx_strand_id
1 'polypeptide(L)'
;MQDAFASLMTRRVWLVAHDHLHDEYLIAGTQQVAIRPSPRTLYEKVRMMTPEAESALLLASPTRRAQQTAARLIPNAIWESLEALSPQRFGEWEGRTWQDVREQDPARGEAYWNEYSRERAPGGESLQEVSERLEHFLSGLLNRPRWDRCVIVTHPEIVRVLICQILEIRLQQSLKLSIEPLSTTAISHSLLGWQVDGVNLMPQ
;
A
#
# COMPACT_ATOMS: atom_id res chain seq x y z
N MET A 1 27.38 20.26 9.47
CA MET A 1 26.46 21.36 9.06
C MET A 1 25.54 20.95 7.90
N GLN A 2 26.01 20.18 6.91
CA GLN A 2 25.15 19.64 5.82
C GLN A 2 24.08 18.66 6.32
N ASP A 3 24.38 17.77 7.27
CA ASP A 3 23.42 16.80 7.82
C ASP A 3 22.28 17.43 8.62
N ALA A 4 22.52 18.56 9.27
CA ALA A 4 21.49 19.30 10.01
C ALA A 4 20.50 20.01 9.08
N PHE A 5 20.95 20.52 7.92
CA PHE A 5 20.07 21.13 6.92
C PHE A 5 19.23 20.10 6.16
N ALA A 6 19.80 18.93 5.86
CA ALA A 6 19.06 17.82 5.23
C ALA A 6 17.95 17.30 6.15
N SER A 7 18.17 17.25 7.47
CA SER A 7 17.19 16.82 8.47
C SER A 7 16.00 17.77 8.59
N LEU A 8 16.16 19.07 8.31
CA LEU A 8 15.11 20.09 8.43
C LEU A 8 14.07 20.06 7.29
N MET A 9 14.33 19.33 6.20
CA MET A 9 13.45 19.23 5.02
C MET A 9 13.03 17.81 4.67
N THR A 10 13.32 16.84 5.51
CA THR A 10 12.98 15.43 5.24
C THR A 10 11.51 15.18 5.57
N ARG A 11 10.72 14.79 4.58
CA ARG A 11 9.36 14.30 4.74
C ARG A 11 9.39 12.79 4.89
N ARG A 12 8.65 12.24 5.84
CA ARG A 12 8.62 10.80 6.12
C ARG A 12 7.22 10.24 5.98
N VAL A 13 7.12 9.07 5.38
CA VAL A 13 5.87 8.35 5.16
C VAL A 13 6.00 6.93 5.72
N TRP A 14 5.03 6.52 6.52
CA TRP A 14 4.85 5.16 7.01
C TRP A 14 3.68 4.51 6.27
N LEU A 15 3.98 3.50 5.47
CA LEU A 15 3.00 2.70 4.74
C LEU A 15 2.66 1.49 5.60
N VAL A 16 1.43 1.39 6.06
CA VAL A 16 0.92 0.25 6.83
C VAL A 16 0.05 -0.60 5.93
N ALA A 17 0.41 -1.86 5.73
CA ALA A 17 -0.44 -2.81 5.02
C ALA A 17 -1.69 -3.14 5.86
N HIS A 18 -2.88 -3.22 5.21
CA HIS A 18 -4.10 -3.59 5.93
C HIS A 18 -3.97 -4.94 6.63
N ASP A 19 -4.80 -5.18 7.64
CA ASP A 19 -4.84 -6.43 8.40
C ASP A 19 -5.38 -7.60 7.56
N HIS A 20 -5.25 -8.82 8.06
CA HIS A 20 -5.69 -10.06 7.44
C HIS A 20 -7.14 -9.98 6.94
N LEU A 21 -7.42 -10.65 5.83
CA LEU A 21 -8.78 -10.86 5.34
C LEU A 21 -9.41 -12.09 5.97
N HIS A 22 -10.75 -12.16 5.98
CA HIS A 22 -11.45 -13.38 6.35
C HIS A 22 -11.15 -14.53 5.39
N ASP A 23 -11.05 -14.21 4.11
CA ASP A 23 -10.67 -15.15 3.06
C ASP A 23 -9.46 -14.59 2.30
N GLU A 24 -8.31 -15.17 2.57
CA GLU A 24 -7.02 -14.75 2.00
C GLU A 24 -6.77 -15.37 0.61
N TYR A 25 -7.60 -16.33 0.19
CA TYR A 25 -7.44 -16.99 -1.10
C TYR A 25 -8.16 -16.26 -2.24
N LEU A 26 -9.10 -15.38 -1.92
CA LEU A 26 -9.85 -14.63 -2.91
C LEU A 26 -9.04 -13.47 -3.49
N ILE A 27 -9.19 -13.27 -4.79
CA ILE A 27 -8.75 -12.04 -5.47
C ILE A 27 -9.70 -10.92 -5.02
N ALA A 28 -9.32 -10.22 -3.96
CA ALA A 28 -10.19 -9.24 -3.35
C ALA A 28 -10.34 -7.97 -4.21
N GLY A 29 -9.27 -7.56 -4.93
CA GLY A 29 -9.29 -6.34 -5.74
C GLY A 29 -9.90 -5.16 -4.98
N THR A 30 -10.85 -4.49 -5.61
CA THR A 30 -11.57 -3.34 -5.03
C THR A 30 -12.81 -3.72 -4.20
N GLN A 31 -13.12 -5.00 -4.07
CA GLN A 31 -14.27 -5.45 -3.27
C GLN A 31 -14.18 -4.98 -1.82
N GLN A 32 -15.35 -4.71 -1.24
CA GLN A 32 -15.48 -4.21 0.13
C GLN A 32 -15.39 -5.34 1.19
N VAL A 33 -14.34 -6.14 1.08
CA VAL A 33 -14.05 -7.25 1.99
C VAL A 33 -13.62 -6.70 3.35
N ALA A 34 -14.15 -7.31 4.42
CA ALA A 34 -13.78 -6.96 5.79
C ALA A 34 -12.49 -7.67 6.23
N ILE A 35 -11.80 -7.09 7.21
CA ILE A 35 -10.68 -7.74 7.87
C ILE A 35 -11.15 -8.81 8.86
N ARG A 36 -10.28 -9.79 9.11
CA ARG A 36 -10.26 -10.62 10.33
C ARG A 36 -9.29 -9.93 11.30
N PRO A 37 -9.81 -9.15 12.28
CA PRO A 37 -8.96 -8.26 13.04
C PRO A 37 -7.98 -9.02 13.93
N SER A 38 -6.73 -8.62 13.89
CA SER A 38 -5.67 -9.05 14.81
C SER A 38 -5.93 -8.58 16.23
N PRO A 39 -5.24 -9.11 17.24
CA PRO A 39 -5.34 -8.65 18.61
C PRO A 39 -5.02 -7.14 18.74
N ARG A 40 -5.71 -6.46 19.64
CA ARG A 40 -5.52 -5.02 19.89
C ARG A 40 -4.06 -4.66 20.21
N THR A 41 -3.39 -5.51 20.99
CA THR A 41 -1.98 -5.35 21.33
C THR A 41 -1.05 -5.26 20.11
N LEU A 42 -1.37 -5.94 19.01
CA LEU A 42 -0.60 -5.85 17.79
C LEU A 42 -0.76 -4.46 17.14
N TYR A 43 -1.98 -3.93 17.08
CA TYR A 43 -2.21 -2.56 16.61
C TYR A 43 -1.48 -1.51 17.46
N GLU A 44 -1.47 -1.69 18.78
CA GLU A 44 -0.74 -0.80 19.70
C GLU A 44 0.78 -0.81 19.40
N LYS A 45 1.35 -1.99 19.15
CA LYS A 45 2.76 -2.12 18.75
C LYS A 45 3.04 -1.50 17.38
N VAL A 46 2.18 -1.73 16.37
CA VAL A 46 2.30 -1.07 15.04
C VAL A 46 2.21 0.44 15.19
N ARG A 47 1.29 0.93 16.02
CA ARG A 47 1.17 2.36 16.32
C ARG A 47 2.45 2.97 16.89
N MET A 48 3.16 2.25 17.76
CA MET A 48 4.44 2.73 18.31
C MET A 48 5.55 2.86 17.27
N MET A 49 5.39 2.23 16.09
CA MET A 49 6.32 2.35 14.96
C MET A 49 5.99 3.55 14.06
N THR A 50 4.85 4.20 14.26
CA THR A 50 4.40 5.36 13.47
C THR A 50 4.42 6.62 14.32
N PRO A 51 4.45 7.83 13.72
CA PRO A 51 4.38 9.08 14.49
C PRO A 51 3.01 9.25 15.16
N GLU A 52 2.94 10.15 16.13
CA GLU A 52 1.68 10.53 16.76
C GLU A 52 0.71 11.14 15.74
N ALA A 53 -0.58 10.80 15.87
CA ALA A 53 -1.63 11.19 14.94
C ALA A 53 -1.78 12.71 14.79
N GLU A 54 -1.61 13.44 15.90
CA GLU A 54 -1.74 14.89 15.94
C GLU A 54 -0.63 15.60 15.15
N SER A 55 0.48 14.92 14.91
CA SER A 55 1.64 15.43 14.19
C SER A 55 1.79 14.87 12.78
N ALA A 56 0.82 14.11 12.28
CA ALA A 56 0.92 13.43 10.99
C ALA A 56 -0.29 13.65 10.09
N LEU A 57 -0.05 13.69 8.78
CA LEU A 57 -1.09 13.54 7.78
C LEU A 57 -1.53 12.07 7.73
N LEU A 58 -2.83 11.80 7.87
CA LEU A 58 -3.38 10.45 7.91
C LEU A 58 -4.18 10.17 6.64
N LEU A 59 -3.69 9.23 5.82
CA LEU A 59 -4.29 8.84 4.56
C LEU A 59 -4.64 7.36 4.56
N ALA A 60 -5.72 6.98 3.91
CA ALA A 60 -6.11 5.58 3.77
C ALA A 60 -6.73 5.28 2.41
N SER A 61 -6.59 4.04 1.94
CA SER A 61 -7.37 3.52 0.84
C SER A 61 -8.88 3.55 1.19
N PRO A 62 -9.78 3.78 0.21
CA PRO A 62 -11.22 3.81 0.43
C PRO A 62 -11.83 2.43 0.72
N THR A 63 -11.08 1.34 0.52
CA THR A 63 -11.58 -0.01 0.74
C THR A 63 -11.90 -0.26 2.22
N ARG A 64 -12.94 -1.08 2.47
CA ARG A 64 -13.39 -1.42 3.82
C ARG A 64 -12.26 -1.96 4.70
N ARG A 65 -11.41 -2.84 4.16
CA ARG A 65 -10.29 -3.44 4.90
C ARG A 65 -9.26 -2.41 5.36
N ALA A 66 -8.92 -1.45 4.50
CA ALA A 66 -7.99 -0.37 4.86
C ALA A 66 -8.61 0.59 5.89
N GLN A 67 -9.88 0.97 5.72
CA GLN A 67 -10.61 1.82 6.65
C GLN A 67 -10.76 1.17 8.03
N GLN A 68 -11.08 -0.12 8.07
CA GLN A 68 -11.17 -0.86 9.32
C GLN A 68 -9.82 -0.99 10.02
N THR A 69 -8.73 -1.17 9.27
CA THR A 69 -7.36 -1.18 9.81
C THR A 69 -6.99 0.19 10.36
N ALA A 70 -7.21 1.25 9.60
CA ALA A 70 -6.94 2.63 9.99
C ALA A 70 -7.66 3.02 11.30
N ALA A 71 -8.95 2.71 11.40
CA ALA A 71 -9.76 2.99 12.60
C ALA A 71 -9.28 2.22 13.84
N ARG A 72 -8.66 1.06 13.68
CA ARG A 72 -8.07 0.29 14.78
C ARG A 72 -6.66 0.75 15.12
N LEU A 73 -5.89 1.16 14.12
CA LEU A 73 -4.53 1.65 14.30
C LEU A 73 -4.52 2.94 15.13
N ILE A 74 -5.35 3.92 14.76
CA ILE A 74 -5.50 5.18 15.48
C ILE A 74 -6.99 5.47 15.67
N PRO A 75 -7.58 5.00 16.78
CA PRO A 75 -8.99 5.23 17.08
C PRO A 75 -9.31 6.73 17.17
N ASN A 76 -10.50 7.10 16.68
CA ASN A 76 -11.04 8.46 16.66
C ASN A 76 -10.25 9.48 15.79
N ALA A 77 -9.20 9.07 15.10
CA ALA A 77 -8.50 9.93 14.15
C ALA A 77 -9.33 10.12 12.87
N ILE A 78 -9.17 11.28 12.25
CA ILE A 78 -9.77 11.59 10.94
C ILE A 78 -8.78 11.18 9.86
N TRP A 79 -9.16 10.20 9.06
CA TRP A 79 -8.39 9.71 7.92
C TRP A 79 -8.96 10.25 6.62
N GLU A 80 -8.09 10.85 5.81
CA GLU A 80 -8.46 11.23 4.44
C GLU A 80 -8.44 9.98 3.55
N SER A 81 -9.55 9.71 2.87
CA SER A 81 -9.69 8.58 1.96
C SER A 81 -9.28 8.99 0.54
N LEU A 82 -8.37 8.23 -0.08
CA LEU A 82 -7.84 8.55 -1.41
C LEU A 82 -7.93 7.35 -2.36
N GLU A 83 -8.60 7.54 -3.50
CA GLU A 83 -8.72 6.53 -4.56
C GLU A 83 -7.36 6.10 -5.12
N ALA A 84 -6.38 7.00 -5.15
CA ALA A 84 -5.02 6.69 -5.59
C ALA A 84 -4.35 5.57 -4.76
N LEU A 85 -4.83 5.32 -3.54
CA LEU A 85 -4.34 4.27 -2.64
C LEU A 85 -5.14 2.96 -2.75
N SER A 86 -6.13 2.89 -3.65
CA SER A 86 -6.91 1.67 -3.89
C SER A 86 -6.02 0.53 -4.42
N PRO A 87 -6.37 -0.73 -4.13
CA PRO A 87 -5.67 -1.88 -4.68
C PRO A 87 -5.80 -1.95 -6.20
N GLN A 88 -5.08 -2.87 -6.84
CA GLN A 88 -5.28 -3.19 -8.25
C GLN A 88 -6.72 -3.71 -8.46
N ARG A 89 -7.40 -3.20 -9.49
CA ARG A 89 -8.71 -3.71 -9.91
C ARG A 89 -8.51 -4.97 -10.74
N PHE A 90 -9.18 -6.04 -10.33
CA PHE A 90 -9.16 -7.32 -11.04
C PHE A 90 -10.46 -7.61 -11.81
N GLY A 91 -11.40 -6.66 -11.86
CA GLY A 91 -12.62 -6.74 -12.66
C GLY A 91 -13.36 -8.06 -12.45
N GLU A 92 -13.56 -8.84 -13.53
CA GLU A 92 -14.31 -10.11 -13.52
C GLU A 92 -13.65 -11.21 -12.68
N TRP A 93 -12.38 -11.06 -12.28
CA TRP A 93 -11.70 -12.02 -11.42
C TRP A 93 -11.88 -11.73 -9.92
N GLU A 94 -12.41 -10.57 -9.55
CA GLU A 94 -12.68 -10.25 -8.15
C GLU A 94 -13.69 -11.23 -7.54
N GLY A 95 -13.39 -11.71 -6.35
CA GLY A 95 -14.20 -12.71 -5.64
C GLY A 95 -13.95 -14.16 -6.08
N ARG A 96 -13.05 -14.39 -7.05
CA ARG A 96 -12.59 -15.72 -7.43
C ARG A 96 -11.25 -16.04 -6.77
N THR A 97 -10.88 -17.31 -6.78
CA THR A 97 -9.52 -17.73 -6.46
C THR A 97 -8.65 -17.75 -7.72
N TRP A 98 -7.34 -17.72 -7.56
CA TRP A 98 -6.42 -17.95 -8.69
C TRP A 98 -6.58 -19.33 -9.32
N GLN A 99 -7.07 -20.31 -8.54
CA GLN A 99 -7.40 -21.62 -9.06
C GLN A 99 -8.62 -21.54 -9.99
N ASP A 100 -9.68 -20.83 -9.60
CA ASP A 100 -10.86 -20.62 -10.46
C ASP A 100 -10.48 -19.94 -11.80
N VAL A 101 -9.61 -18.92 -11.74
CA VAL A 101 -9.10 -18.24 -12.95
C VAL A 101 -8.36 -19.23 -13.84
N ARG A 102 -7.48 -20.06 -13.29
CA ARG A 102 -6.73 -21.05 -14.06
C ARG A 102 -7.64 -22.11 -14.71
N GLU A 103 -8.73 -22.48 -14.05
CA GLU A 103 -9.67 -23.50 -14.54
C GLU A 103 -10.68 -22.95 -15.57
N GLN A 104 -11.16 -21.72 -15.34
CA GLN A 104 -12.26 -21.14 -16.13
C GLN A 104 -11.76 -20.20 -17.24
N ASP A 105 -10.58 -19.61 -17.11
CA ASP A 105 -9.97 -18.69 -18.07
C ASP A 105 -8.45 -18.91 -18.20
N PRO A 106 -8.03 -20.15 -18.55
CA PRO A 106 -6.61 -20.55 -18.50
C PRO A 106 -5.71 -19.69 -19.38
N ALA A 107 -6.17 -19.34 -20.59
CA ALA A 107 -5.37 -18.55 -21.54
C ALA A 107 -5.07 -17.15 -21.02
N ARG A 108 -6.06 -16.46 -20.46
CA ARG A 108 -5.87 -15.13 -19.87
C ARG A 108 -5.10 -15.18 -18.55
N GLY A 109 -5.35 -16.20 -17.72
CA GLY A 109 -4.60 -16.44 -16.50
C GLY A 109 -3.11 -16.65 -16.78
N GLU A 110 -2.76 -17.43 -17.80
CA GLU A 110 -1.38 -17.63 -18.23
C GLU A 110 -0.76 -16.34 -18.80
N ALA A 111 -1.46 -15.63 -19.68
CA ALA A 111 -1.01 -14.35 -20.23
C ALA A 111 -0.72 -13.33 -19.11
N TYR A 112 -1.62 -13.22 -18.12
CA TYR A 112 -1.46 -12.33 -16.96
C TYR A 112 -0.18 -12.64 -16.19
N TRP A 113 0.13 -13.89 -15.91
CA TRP A 113 1.35 -14.25 -15.14
C TRP A 113 2.62 -14.11 -15.98
N ASN A 114 2.56 -14.32 -17.28
CA ASN A 114 3.69 -14.13 -18.19
C ASN A 114 4.07 -12.64 -18.33
N GLU A 115 3.07 -11.76 -18.38
CA GLU A 115 3.24 -10.31 -18.53
C GLU A 115 2.65 -9.53 -17.33
N TYR A 116 2.85 -10.04 -16.13
CA TYR A 116 2.27 -9.61 -14.85
C TYR A 116 2.13 -8.09 -14.66
N SER A 117 3.07 -7.31 -15.16
CA SER A 117 3.01 -5.85 -14.99
C SER A 117 2.15 -5.12 -16.01
N ARG A 118 1.87 -5.74 -17.16
CA ARG A 118 1.21 -5.10 -18.31
C ARG A 118 -0.17 -5.65 -18.57
N GLU A 119 -0.35 -6.96 -18.34
CA GLU A 119 -1.63 -7.61 -18.57
C GLU A 119 -2.67 -7.20 -17.54
N ARG A 120 -3.94 -7.27 -17.97
CA ARG A 120 -5.11 -6.90 -17.17
C ARG A 120 -6.03 -8.10 -17.03
N ALA A 121 -6.63 -8.24 -15.85
CA ALA A 121 -7.84 -9.02 -15.73
C ALA A 121 -8.97 -8.38 -16.57
N PRO A 122 -9.96 -9.15 -17.08
CA PRO A 122 -11.09 -8.61 -17.81
C PRO A 122 -11.82 -7.52 -17.02
N GLY A 123 -11.92 -6.31 -17.57
CA GLY A 123 -12.51 -5.15 -16.87
C GLY A 123 -11.66 -4.57 -15.72
N GLY A 124 -10.44 -5.08 -15.52
CA GLY A 124 -9.50 -4.63 -14.51
C GLY A 124 -8.49 -3.60 -14.99
N GLU A 125 -7.45 -3.36 -14.18
CA GLU A 125 -6.30 -2.54 -14.50
C GLU A 125 -5.00 -3.37 -14.46
N SER A 126 -3.99 -2.93 -15.20
CA SER A 126 -2.64 -3.50 -15.13
C SER A 126 -1.89 -2.94 -13.92
N LEU A 127 -0.84 -3.63 -13.48
CA LEU A 127 0.03 -3.12 -12.43
C LEU A 127 0.78 -1.85 -12.88
N GLN A 128 1.00 -1.68 -14.19
CA GLN A 128 1.58 -0.47 -14.74
C GLN A 128 0.66 0.74 -14.56
N GLU A 129 -0.66 0.60 -14.75
CA GLU A 129 -1.62 1.69 -14.49
C GLU A 129 -1.71 2.02 -13.00
N VAL A 130 -1.59 1.00 -12.13
CA VAL A 130 -1.42 1.24 -10.69
C VAL A 130 -0.18 2.07 -10.42
N SER A 131 0.94 1.75 -11.07
CA SER A 131 2.20 2.50 -10.93
C SER A 131 2.04 3.96 -11.39
N GLU A 132 1.43 4.20 -12.53
CA GLU A 132 1.21 5.56 -13.07
C GLU A 132 0.37 6.43 -12.12
N ARG A 133 -0.73 5.89 -11.55
CA ARG A 133 -1.51 6.66 -10.58
C ARG A 133 -0.78 6.91 -9.25
N LEU A 134 0.11 6.01 -8.84
CA LEU A 134 0.93 6.19 -7.64
C LEU A 134 2.05 7.20 -7.84
N GLU A 135 2.62 7.32 -9.03
CA GLU A 135 3.56 8.38 -9.39
C GLU A 135 2.90 9.77 -9.29
N HIS A 136 1.70 9.92 -9.85
CA HIS A 136 0.91 11.14 -9.69
C HIS A 136 0.57 11.42 -8.22
N PHE A 137 0.24 10.38 -7.44
CA PHE A 137 -0.02 10.51 -6.02
C PHE A 137 1.21 11.02 -5.25
N LEU A 138 2.39 10.42 -5.44
CA LEU A 138 3.62 10.86 -4.78
C LEU A 138 3.97 12.32 -5.12
N SER A 139 3.86 12.70 -6.40
CA SER A 139 4.06 14.08 -6.84
C SER A 139 3.05 15.04 -6.20
N GLY A 140 1.78 14.65 -6.18
CA GLY A 140 0.71 15.43 -5.52
C GLY A 140 0.91 15.55 -4.02
N LEU A 141 1.38 14.48 -3.37
CA LEU A 141 1.67 14.47 -1.93
C LEU A 141 2.75 15.49 -1.57
N LEU A 142 3.81 15.60 -2.38
CA LEU A 142 4.87 16.58 -2.17
C LEU A 142 4.38 18.03 -2.30
N ASN A 143 3.36 18.28 -3.10
CA ASN A 143 2.78 19.60 -3.31
C ASN A 143 1.78 20.02 -2.20
N ARG A 144 1.39 19.08 -1.30
CA ARG A 144 0.53 19.42 -0.16
C ARG A 144 1.27 20.31 0.84
N PRO A 145 0.62 21.37 1.36
CA PRO A 145 1.23 22.24 2.37
C PRO A 145 1.28 21.56 3.75
N ARG A 146 2.26 21.97 4.54
CA ARG A 146 2.31 21.76 6.00
C ARG A 146 2.24 20.31 6.48
N TRP A 147 3.01 19.41 5.88
CA TRP A 147 3.24 18.09 6.45
C TRP A 147 4.73 17.73 6.36
N ASP A 148 5.21 17.05 7.36
CA ASP A 148 6.55 16.45 7.42
C ASP A 148 6.47 14.95 7.72
N ARG A 149 5.35 14.49 8.25
CA ARG A 149 5.06 13.10 8.58
C ARG A 149 3.71 12.68 8.01
N CYS A 150 3.66 11.48 7.43
CA CYS A 150 2.43 10.94 6.87
C CYS A 150 2.31 9.45 7.22
N VAL A 151 1.14 9.03 7.68
CA VAL A 151 0.80 7.60 7.83
C VAL A 151 -0.22 7.23 6.78
N ILE A 152 0.04 6.16 6.04
CA ILE A 152 -0.82 5.67 4.97
C ILE A 152 -1.22 4.24 5.26
N VAL A 153 -2.51 3.97 5.37
CA VAL A 153 -3.03 2.59 5.43
C VAL A 153 -3.50 2.16 4.04
N THR A 154 -2.87 1.13 3.49
CA THR A 154 -3.11 0.68 2.12
C THR A 154 -2.92 -0.83 1.96
N HIS A 155 -2.56 -1.30 0.77
CA HIS A 155 -2.51 -2.70 0.37
C HIS A 155 -1.07 -3.16 0.11
N PRO A 156 -0.76 -4.45 0.32
CA PRO A 156 0.57 -4.99 0.06
C PRO A 156 1.10 -4.70 -1.34
N GLU A 157 0.25 -4.82 -2.37
CA GLU A 157 0.65 -4.54 -3.76
C GLU A 157 0.97 -3.07 -4.00
N ILE A 158 0.25 -2.14 -3.34
CA ILE A 158 0.53 -0.70 -3.43
C ILE A 158 1.89 -0.37 -2.81
N VAL A 159 2.19 -0.96 -1.66
CA VAL A 159 3.51 -0.83 -1.01
C VAL A 159 4.62 -1.36 -1.93
N ARG A 160 4.43 -2.53 -2.53
CA ARG A 160 5.39 -3.12 -3.48
C ARG A 160 5.64 -2.23 -4.69
N VAL A 161 4.59 -1.65 -5.28
CA VAL A 161 4.72 -0.76 -6.44
C VAL A 161 5.48 0.51 -6.06
N LEU A 162 5.16 1.13 -4.92
CA LEU A 162 5.88 2.32 -4.43
C LEU A 162 7.37 2.02 -4.21
N ILE A 163 7.72 0.87 -3.63
CA ILE A 163 9.12 0.45 -3.47
C ILE A 163 9.79 0.30 -4.84
N CYS A 164 9.12 -0.34 -5.81
CA CYS A 164 9.66 -0.51 -7.15
C CYS A 164 9.94 0.83 -7.83
N GLN A 165 9.04 1.80 -7.70
CA GLN A 165 9.24 3.16 -8.24
C GLN A 165 10.43 3.88 -7.60
N ILE A 166 10.48 3.89 -6.27
CA ILE A 166 11.53 4.61 -5.52
C ILE A 166 12.92 4.03 -5.81
N LEU A 167 13.02 2.70 -5.92
CA LEU A 167 14.26 2.00 -6.19
C LEU A 167 14.56 1.82 -7.69
N GLU A 168 13.68 2.31 -8.57
CA GLU A 168 13.80 2.19 -10.04
C GLU A 168 13.97 0.74 -10.52
N ILE A 169 13.33 -0.21 -9.80
CA ILE A 169 13.33 -1.62 -10.17
C ILE A 169 12.07 -1.98 -10.97
N ARG A 170 12.20 -2.95 -11.88
CA ARG A 170 11.09 -3.35 -12.76
C ARG A 170 9.90 -3.88 -11.95
N LEU A 171 8.68 -3.50 -12.32
CA LEU A 171 7.44 -3.91 -11.65
C LEU A 171 7.26 -5.44 -11.56
N GLN A 172 7.80 -6.20 -12.52
CA GLN A 172 7.82 -7.67 -12.48
C GLN A 172 8.56 -8.23 -11.25
N GLN A 173 9.44 -7.44 -10.63
CA GLN A 173 10.15 -7.84 -9.43
C GLN A 173 9.33 -7.58 -8.14
N SER A 174 8.20 -6.87 -8.23
CA SER A 174 7.38 -6.50 -7.06
C SER A 174 6.95 -7.72 -6.24
N LEU A 175 6.68 -8.85 -6.88
CA LEU A 175 6.31 -10.11 -6.22
C LEU A 175 7.42 -10.73 -5.35
N LYS A 176 8.67 -10.28 -5.52
CA LYS A 176 9.80 -10.70 -4.68
C LYS A 176 9.87 -9.96 -3.34
N LEU A 177 9.05 -8.92 -3.17
CA LEU A 177 8.94 -8.16 -1.93
C LEU A 177 7.82 -8.78 -1.07
N SER A 178 8.17 -9.34 0.08
CA SER A 178 7.18 -9.76 1.08
C SER A 178 6.66 -8.53 1.82
N ILE A 179 5.34 -8.39 1.88
CA ILE A 179 4.66 -7.34 2.65
C ILE A 179 3.55 -8.03 3.44
N GLU A 180 3.79 -8.18 4.71
CA GLU A 180 2.89 -8.87 5.63
C GLU A 180 1.74 -7.95 6.08
N PRO A 181 0.57 -8.48 6.42
CA PRO A 181 -0.49 -7.72 7.08
C PRO A 181 0.02 -7.03 8.35
N LEU A 182 -0.38 -5.78 8.56
CA LEU A 182 0.07 -4.91 9.65
C LEU A 182 1.60 -4.65 9.70
N SER A 183 2.35 -5.01 8.67
CA SER A 183 3.72 -4.54 8.52
C SER A 183 3.77 -3.05 8.19
N THR A 184 4.88 -2.43 8.56
CA THR A 184 5.16 -1.02 8.25
C THR A 184 6.34 -0.93 7.30
N THR A 185 6.19 -0.17 6.20
CA THR A 185 7.28 0.20 5.31
C THR A 185 7.50 1.69 5.44
N ALA A 186 8.73 2.10 5.73
CA ALA A 186 9.09 3.50 5.89
C ALA A 186 9.80 4.00 4.63
N ILE A 187 9.34 5.14 4.12
CA ILE A 187 9.98 5.88 3.02
C ILE A 187 10.15 7.33 3.41
N SER A 188 11.14 7.99 2.84
CA SER A 188 11.36 9.41 3.07
C SER A 188 11.68 10.16 1.77
N HIS A 189 11.45 11.46 1.79
CA HIS A 189 11.82 12.36 0.69
C HIS A 189 12.71 13.49 1.19
N SER A 190 13.81 13.70 0.51
CA SER A 190 14.80 14.75 0.80
C SER A 190 15.23 15.44 -0.49
N LEU A 191 16.29 16.22 -0.45
CA LEU A 191 16.95 16.80 -1.63
C LEU A 191 17.48 15.73 -2.61
N LEU A 192 17.65 14.48 -2.15
CA LEU A 192 18.09 13.36 -2.97
C LEU A 192 16.94 12.61 -3.63
N GLY A 193 15.68 13.08 -3.46
CA GLY A 193 14.47 12.40 -3.90
C GLY A 193 13.91 11.43 -2.86
N TRP A 194 13.07 10.50 -3.31
CA TRP A 194 12.48 9.47 -2.48
C TRP A 194 13.50 8.37 -2.12
N GLN A 195 13.44 7.87 -0.91
CA GLN A 195 14.31 6.83 -0.37
C GLN A 195 13.45 5.79 0.37
N VAL A 196 13.90 4.53 0.40
CA VAL A 196 13.28 3.46 1.19
C VAL A 196 14.12 3.26 2.45
N ASP A 197 13.55 3.60 3.61
CA ASP A 197 14.24 3.55 4.91
C ASP A 197 14.12 2.17 5.58
N GLY A 198 13.03 1.44 5.28
CA GLY A 198 12.82 0.08 5.79
C GLY A 198 11.60 -0.56 5.16
N VAL A 199 11.62 -1.87 4.96
CA VAL A 199 10.58 -2.63 4.28
C VAL A 199 10.05 -3.72 5.20
N ASN A 200 8.71 -3.90 5.22
CA ASN A 200 8.06 -5.00 5.92
C ASN A 200 8.47 -5.12 7.40
N LEU A 201 8.60 -3.99 8.07
CA LEU A 201 8.96 -3.95 9.48
C LEU A 201 7.80 -4.46 10.32
N MET A 202 8.04 -5.52 11.09
CA MET A 202 7.08 -6.10 12.03
C MET A 202 7.35 -5.61 13.44
N PRO A 203 6.29 -5.33 14.24
CA PRO A 203 6.48 -4.97 15.64
C PRO A 203 7.03 -6.16 16.45
N GLN A 204 7.97 -5.89 17.30
CA GLN A 204 8.58 -6.86 18.22
C GLN A 204 7.70 -7.10 19.46
#